data_75884fbae73149ecbdf52336ffb3bc67
#
_entry.id   75884fbae73149ecbdf52336ffb3bc67
#
_cell.length_a   1.000
_cell.length_b   1.000
_cell.length_c   1.000
_cell.angle_alpha   90.00
_cell.angle_beta   90.00
_cell.angle_gamma   90.00
#
_symmetry.space_group_name_H-M   'P 1'
#
loop_
_entity.id
_entity.type
_entity.pdbx_description
1 polymer ?
#
loop_
_entity_poly.entity_id
_entity_poly.type
_entity_poly.pdbx_seq_one_letter_code
_entity_poly.pdbx_strand_id
1 'polypeptide(L)'
;MNLGDGERVRAIQRAWAAGEEVRGWACYWDMVHGHLVRLLGADAQVRAATKVVRFEDLCAAPAETIRAVLDHCALPDAERVVAQFTPAIRAPDYYQSPLSSAERALIREETASTANAMQGMR
;
A
#
# COMPACT_ATOMS: atom_id res chain seq x y z
N MET A 1 0.03 11.11 14.62
CA MET A 1 -0.40 11.60 13.29
C MET A 1 -1.90 11.90 13.35
N ASN A 2 -2.30 13.13 13.14
CA ASN A 2 -3.72 13.48 13.08
C ASN A 2 -4.21 13.28 11.64
N LEU A 3 -4.97 12.25 11.38
CA LEU A 3 -5.52 11.94 10.06
C LEU A 3 -6.74 12.81 9.68
N GLY A 4 -7.14 13.73 10.57
CA GLY A 4 -8.14 14.76 10.29
C GLY A 4 -9.59 14.26 10.13
N ASP A 5 -9.84 12.97 10.33
CA ASP A 5 -11.15 12.35 10.09
C ASP A 5 -11.68 11.60 11.30
N GLY A 6 -12.17 12.36 12.26
CA GLY A 6 -12.73 11.81 13.48
C GLY A 6 -13.98 10.93 13.25
N GLU A 7 -14.72 11.12 12.16
CA GLU A 7 -15.87 10.31 11.83
C GLU A 7 -15.47 8.93 11.31
N ARG A 8 -14.45 8.85 10.44
CA ARG A 8 -13.88 7.58 9.97
C ARG A 8 -13.26 6.78 11.11
N VAL A 9 -12.53 7.44 12.01
CA VAL A 9 -11.97 6.78 13.19
C VAL A 9 -13.09 6.17 14.03
N ARG A 10 -14.18 6.90 14.27
CA ARG A 10 -15.34 6.39 15.00
C ARG A 10 -16.04 5.23 14.28
N ALA A 11 -16.12 5.27 12.93
CA ALA A 11 -16.66 4.17 12.14
C ALA A 11 -15.85 2.90 12.29
N ILE A 12 -14.51 3.00 12.24
CA ILE A 12 -13.59 1.87 12.47
C ILE A 12 -13.78 1.28 13.87
N GLN A 13 -13.84 2.14 14.90
CA GLN A 13 -14.06 1.70 16.28
C GLN A 13 -15.41 1.00 16.46
N ARG A 14 -16.47 1.50 15.81
CA ARG A 14 -17.79 0.85 15.84
C ARG A 14 -17.77 -0.52 15.16
N ALA A 15 -17.10 -0.65 14.02
CA ALA A 15 -16.96 -1.94 13.33
C ALA A 15 -16.25 -2.97 14.22
N TRP A 16 -15.16 -2.59 14.86
CA TRP A 16 -14.45 -3.49 15.78
C TRP A 16 -15.28 -3.83 17.02
N ALA A 17 -15.97 -2.86 17.60
CA ALA A 17 -16.85 -3.10 18.74
C ALA A 17 -18.04 -4.03 18.40
N ALA A 18 -18.48 -4.03 17.15
CA ALA A 18 -19.52 -4.92 16.63
C ALA A 18 -19.00 -6.31 16.22
N GLY A 19 -17.68 -6.57 16.32
CA GLY A 19 -17.09 -7.83 15.87
C GLY A 19 -16.88 -7.92 14.35
N GLU A 20 -17.07 -6.82 13.63
CA GLU A 20 -16.82 -6.72 12.18
C GLU A 20 -15.33 -6.42 11.91
N GLU A 21 -14.46 -7.32 12.33
CA GLU A 21 -13.01 -7.07 12.34
C GLU A 21 -12.46 -6.78 10.94
N VAL A 22 -12.84 -7.59 9.95
CA VAL A 22 -12.37 -7.42 8.55
C VAL A 22 -12.81 -6.08 7.98
N ARG A 23 -14.05 -5.64 8.25
CA ARG A 23 -14.53 -4.31 7.85
C ARG A 23 -13.73 -3.21 8.53
N GLY A 24 -13.48 -3.32 9.83
CA GLY A 24 -12.68 -2.35 10.56
C GLY A 24 -11.29 -2.18 9.97
N TRP A 25 -10.61 -3.27 9.63
CA TRP A 25 -9.29 -3.23 8.99
C TRP A 25 -9.34 -2.68 7.56
N ALA A 26 -10.36 -3.01 6.76
CA ALA A 26 -10.53 -2.46 5.43
C ALA A 26 -10.75 -0.94 5.46
N CYS A 27 -11.61 -0.45 6.35
CA CYS A 27 -11.84 0.98 6.56
C CYS A 27 -10.59 1.71 7.08
N TYR A 28 -9.82 1.06 7.97
CA TYR A 28 -8.55 1.62 8.45
C TYR A 28 -7.53 1.76 7.30
N TRP A 29 -7.39 0.74 6.49
CA TRP A 29 -6.52 0.77 5.31
C TRP A 29 -6.94 1.90 4.35
N ASP A 30 -8.22 1.99 4.03
CA ASP A 30 -8.78 3.03 3.15
C ASP A 30 -8.52 4.44 3.71
N MET A 31 -8.72 4.63 5.01
CA MET A 31 -8.47 5.92 5.67
C MET A 31 -7.01 6.35 5.57
N VAL A 32 -6.07 5.45 5.88
CA VAL A 32 -4.63 5.75 5.86
C VAL A 32 -4.15 6.02 4.44
N HIS A 33 -4.45 5.13 3.50
CA HIS A 33 -4.00 5.27 2.12
C HIS A 33 -4.73 6.39 1.38
N GLY A 34 -6.01 6.64 1.69
CA GLY A 34 -6.74 7.79 1.20
C GLY A 34 -6.14 9.11 1.67
N HIS A 35 -5.62 9.17 2.91
CA HIS A 35 -4.85 10.34 3.38
C HIS A 35 -3.58 10.54 2.55
N LEU A 36 -2.82 9.48 2.28
CA LEU A 36 -1.63 9.54 1.42
C LEU A 36 -1.97 10.00 0.00
N VAL A 37 -3.03 9.48 -0.60
CA VAL A 37 -3.50 9.91 -1.93
C VAL A 37 -3.79 11.41 -1.95
N ARG A 38 -4.50 11.93 -0.95
CA ARG A 38 -4.80 13.36 -0.85
C ARG A 38 -3.54 14.19 -0.66
N LEU A 39 -2.64 13.76 0.21
CA LEU A 39 -1.37 14.45 0.46
C LEU A 39 -0.52 14.55 -0.81
N LEU A 40 -0.35 13.44 -1.52
CA LEU A 40 0.41 13.37 -2.77
C LEU A 40 -0.26 14.17 -3.90
N GLY A 41 -1.58 14.31 -3.90
CA GLY A 41 -2.32 15.13 -4.85
C GLY A 41 -2.29 16.62 -4.55
N ALA A 42 -2.12 17.00 -3.28
CA ALA A 42 -2.16 18.38 -2.83
C ALA A 42 -0.79 19.09 -2.87
N ASP A 43 0.30 18.35 -2.81
CA ASP A 43 1.66 18.90 -2.70
C ASP A 43 2.60 18.27 -3.74
N ALA A 44 2.98 19.09 -4.74
CA ALA A 44 3.86 18.67 -5.82
C ALA A 44 5.27 18.28 -5.34
N GLN A 45 5.78 18.91 -4.28
CA GLN A 45 7.10 18.60 -3.72
C GLN A 45 7.07 17.25 -3.00
N VAL A 46 6.05 17.03 -2.19
CA VAL A 46 5.83 15.72 -1.53
C VAL A 46 5.63 14.64 -2.59
N ARG A 47 4.85 14.91 -3.64
CA ARG A 47 4.66 13.98 -4.75
C ARG A 47 5.97 13.62 -5.46
N ALA A 48 6.80 14.61 -5.76
CA ALA A 48 8.10 14.41 -6.42
C ALA A 48 9.09 13.62 -5.53
N ALA A 49 9.04 13.83 -4.22
CA ALA A 49 9.89 13.12 -3.26
C ALA A 49 9.39 11.70 -2.91
N THR A 50 8.21 11.31 -3.40
CA THR A 50 7.58 10.04 -3.05
C THR A 50 7.52 9.11 -4.26
N LYS A 51 8.00 7.88 -4.08
CA LYS A 51 7.82 6.79 -5.04
C LYS A 51 6.90 5.71 -4.43
N VAL A 52 5.81 5.43 -5.12
CA VAL A 52 4.90 4.34 -4.74
C VAL A 52 5.37 3.05 -5.40
N VAL A 53 5.61 2.03 -4.60
CA VAL A 53 6.03 0.70 -5.04
C VAL A 53 5.02 -0.32 -4.52
N ARG A 54 4.56 -1.21 -5.39
CA ARG A 54 3.73 -2.34 -4.96
C ARG A 54 4.61 -3.54 -4.64
N PHE A 55 4.24 -4.26 -3.62
CA PHE A 55 4.92 -5.49 -3.23
C PHE A 55 4.88 -6.55 -4.35
N GLU A 56 3.77 -6.64 -5.06
CA GLU A 56 3.61 -7.56 -6.19
C GLU A 56 4.56 -7.22 -7.34
N ASP A 57 4.76 -5.93 -7.64
CA ASP A 57 5.69 -5.48 -8.67
C ASP A 57 7.15 -5.80 -8.25
N LEU A 58 7.46 -5.59 -6.97
CA LEU A 58 8.77 -5.97 -6.42
C LEU A 58 9.01 -7.48 -6.54
N CYS A 59 8.02 -8.31 -6.29
CA CYS A 59 8.15 -9.77 -6.43
C CYS A 59 8.24 -10.24 -7.88
N ALA A 60 7.50 -9.58 -8.78
CA ALA A 60 7.44 -9.95 -10.19
C ALA A 60 8.69 -9.51 -10.98
N ALA A 61 9.23 -8.32 -10.66
CA ALA A 61 10.36 -7.71 -11.34
C ALA A 61 11.32 -7.05 -10.33
N PRO A 62 11.98 -7.84 -9.44
CA PRO A 62 12.76 -7.29 -8.34
C PRO A 62 13.92 -6.42 -8.79
N ALA A 63 14.64 -6.82 -9.82
CA ALA A 63 15.78 -6.06 -10.32
C ALA A 63 15.37 -4.67 -10.83
N GLU A 64 14.33 -4.62 -11.62
CA GLU A 64 13.79 -3.37 -12.19
C GLU A 64 13.24 -2.45 -11.09
N THR A 65 12.48 -3.03 -10.17
CA THR A 65 11.88 -2.27 -9.06
C THR A 65 12.94 -1.69 -8.14
N ILE A 66 13.97 -2.46 -7.78
CA ILE A 66 15.09 -1.98 -6.96
C ILE A 66 15.82 -0.83 -7.65
N ARG A 67 16.16 -0.98 -8.95
CA ARG A 67 16.80 0.11 -9.71
C ARG A 67 15.96 1.37 -9.67
N ALA A 68 14.69 1.28 -9.97
CA ALA A 68 13.78 2.42 -9.97
C ALA A 68 13.67 3.12 -8.60
N VAL A 69 13.77 2.38 -7.50
CA VAL A 69 13.80 2.95 -6.14
C VAL A 69 15.12 3.67 -5.89
N LEU A 70 16.25 3.04 -6.21
CA LEU A 70 17.57 3.63 -5.99
C LEU A 70 17.79 4.87 -6.85
N ASP A 71 17.34 4.85 -8.11
CA ASP A 71 17.38 6.01 -9.00
C ASP A 71 16.54 7.18 -8.44
N HIS A 72 15.33 6.88 -7.96
CA HIS A 72 14.48 7.89 -7.33
C HIS A 72 15.13 8.52 -6.09
N CYS A 73 15.84 7.73 -5.31
CA CYS A 73 16.57 8.19 -4.13
C CYS A 73 17.95 8.78 -4.44
N ALA A 74 18.36 8.83 -5.71
CA ALA A 74 19.70 9.25 -6.15
C ALA A 74 20.83 8.48 -5.40
N LEU A 75 20.63 7.19 -5.14
CA LEU A 75 21.60 6.34 -4.45
C LEU A 75 22.52 5.63 -5.47
N PRO A 76 23.83 5.58 -5.17
CA PRO A 76 24.81 4.91 -6.04
C PRO A 76 24.73 3.37 -5.90
N ASP A 77 25.51 2.68 -6.73
CA ASP A 77 25.75 1.23 -6.65
C ASP A 77 24.49 0.34 -6.87
N ALA A 78 23.53 0.81 -7.66
CA ALA A 78 22.28 0.09 -7.93
C ALA A 78 22.51 -1.37 -8.35
N GLU A 79 23.50 -1.63 -9.22
CA GLU A 79 23.79 -2.99 -9.71
C GLU A 79 24.32 -3.93 -8.61
N ARG A 80 25.07 -3.41 -7.67
CA ARG A 80 25.53 -4.20 -6.52
C ARG A 80 24.38 -4.59 -5.62
N VAL A 81 23.47 -3.65 -5.34
CA VAL A 81 22.27 -3.91 -4.54
C VAL A 81 21.33 -4.89 -5.25
N VAL A 82 21.11 -4.70 -6.55
CA VAL A 82 20.31 -5.61 -7.38
C VAL A 82 20.88 -7.03 -7.35
N ALA A 83 22.17 -7.20 -7.60
CA ALA A 83 22.82 -8.51 -7.60
C ALA A 83 22.71 -9.21 -6.22
N GLN A 84 22.80 -8.44 -5.13
CA GLN A 84 22.76 -8.98 -3.78
C GLN A 84 21.35 -9.41 -3.36
N PHE A 85 20.32 -8.64 -3.68
CA PHE A 85 18.99 -8.83 -3.08
C PHE A 85 17.97 -9.49 -4.02
N THR A 86 18.11 -9.34 -5.34
CA THR A 86 17.18 -9.95 -6.31
C THR A 86 16.96 -11.45 -6.12
N PRO A 87 17.98 -12.27 -5.85
CA PRO A 87 17.78 -13.71 -5.69
C PRO A 87 16.93 -14.12 -4.49
N ALA A 88 16.83 -13.23 -3.48
CA ALA A 88 16.07 -13.49 -2.26
C ALA A 88 14.63 -13.00 -2.33
N ILE A 89 14.30 -12.12 -3.28
CA ILE A 89 12.97 -11.52 -3.41
C ILE A 89 12.09 -12.40 -4.28
N ARG A 90 11.02 -12.91 -3.68
CA ARG A 90 9.99 -13.70 -4.35
C ARG A 90 8.66 -13.55 -3.63
N ALA A 91 7.56 -13.83 -4.34
CA ALA A 91 6.25 -13.90 -3.72
C ALA A 91 6.24 -14.96 -2.61
N PRO A 92 5.63 -14.67 -1.45
CA PRO A 92 5.53 -15.65 -0.37
C PRO A 92 4.63 -16.81 -0.80
N ASP A 93 5.15 -18.01 -0.76
CA ASP A 93 4.45 -19.26 -1.08
C ASP A 93 3.89 -19.97 0.16
N TYR A 94 4.30 -19.52 1.35
CA TYR A 94 3.92 -20.09 2.65
C TYR A 94 2.66 -19.47 3.24
N TYR A 95 2.18 -18.34 2.68
CA TYR A 95 1.03 -17.61 3.21
C TYR A 95 -0.22 -17.89 2.38
N GLN A 96 -1.19 -18.54 3.00
CA GLN A 96 -2.53 -18.66 2.46
C GLN A 96 -3.45 -17.73 3.24
N SER A 97 -4.13 -16.83 2.54
CA SER A 97 -5.08 -15.92 3.17
C SER A 97 -6.26 -16.71 3.74
N PRO A 98 -6.55 -16.60 5.05
CA PRO A 98 -7.69 -17.29 5.67
C PRO A 98 -9.03 -16.64 5.32
N LEU A 99 -9.02 -15.55 4.56
CA LEU A 99 -10.22 -14.77 4.24
C LEU A 99 -11.16 -15.54 3.30
N SER A 100 -12.44 -15.57 3.66
CA SER A 100 -13.52 -16.07 2.83
C SER A 100 -13.74 -15.22 1.57
N SER A 101 -14.49 -15.74 0.61
CA SER A 101 -14.86 -14.99 -0.60
C SER A 101 -15.68 -13.74 -0.28
N ALA A 102 -16.55 -13.81 0.73
CA ALA A 102 -17.36 -12.68 1.18
C ALA A 102 -16.49 -11.58 1.82
N GLU A 103 -15.53 -11.95 2.66
CA GLU A 103 -14.59 -11.00 3.26
C GLU A 103 -13.70 -10.33 2.21
N ARG A 104 -13.24 -11.08 1.22
CA ARG A 104 -12.48 -10.52 0.09
C ARG A 104 -13.32 -9.54 -0.74
N ALA A 105 -14.61 -9.83 -0.94
CA ALA A 105 -15.53 -8.92 -1.62
C ALA A 105 -15.73 -7.63 -0.82
N LEU A 106 -15.94 -7.74 0.49
CA LEU A 106 -16.05 -6.63 1.41
C LEU A 106 -14.81 -5.72 1.38
N ILE A 107 -13.62 -6.31 1.45
CA ILE A 107 -12.36 -5.55 1.37
C ILE A 107 -12.29 -4.78 0.05
N ARG A 108 -12.58 -5.44 -1.07
CA ARG A 108 -12.57 -4.76 -2.39
C ARG A 108 -13.56 -3.61 -2.45
N GLU A 109 -14.77 -3.79 -1.92
CA GLU A 109 -15.79 -2.74 -1.88
C GLU A 109 -15.32 -1.52 -1.08
N GLU A 110 -14.81 -1.74 0.13
CA GLU A 110 -14.36 -0.66 1.02
C GLU A 110 -13.11 0.07 0.52
N THR A 111 -12.25 -0.59 -0.25
CA THR A 111 -10.91 -0.05 -0.60
C THR A 111 -10.72 0.30 -2.08
N ALA A 112 -11.66 -0.06 -2.96
CA ALA A 112 -11.49 0.01 -4.41
C ALA A 112 -11.11 1.42 -4.92
N SER A 113 -11.76 2.45 -4.43
CA SER A 113 -11.52 3.84 -4.86
C SER A 113 -10.08 4.28 -4.55
N THR A 114 -9.64 4.07 -3.32
CA THR A 114 -8.29 4.42 -2.86
C THR A 114 -7.23 3.55 -3.53
N ALA A 115 -7.47 2.25 -3.68
CA ALA A 115 -6.56 1.34 -4.36
C ALA A 115 -6.34 1.74 -5.83
N ASN A 116 -7.41 2.10 -6.54
CA ASN A 116 -7.32 2.59 -7.92
C ASN A 116 -6.56 3.91 -8.02
N ALA A 117 -6.80 4.85 -7.11
CA ALA A 117 -6.08 6.12 -7.06
C ALA A 117 -4.57 5.92 -6.82
N MET A 118 -4.20 5.00 -5.93
CA MET A 118 -2.78 4.66 -5.69
C MET A 118 -2.12 4.01 -6.90
N GLN A 119 -2.85 3.22 -7.69
CA GLN A 119 -2.32 2.66 -8.94
C GLN A 119 -1.92 3.74 -9.95
N GLY A 120 -2.66 4.83 -10.02
CA GLY A 120 -2.35 5.99 -10.86
C GLY A 120 -1.16 6.83 -10.39
N MET A 121 -0.60 6.55 -9.21
CA MET A 121 0.51 7.29 -8.60
C MET A 121 1.89 6.62 -8.75
N ARG A 122 2.00 5.59 -9.57
CA ARG A 122 3.25 4.86 -9.83
C ARG A 122 4.28 5.70 -10.60
#